data_302824941ce8039c391e5e6d59d2c2da
#
_entry.id   302824941ce8039c391e5e6d59d2c2da
#
_cell.length_a   1.000
_cell.length_b   1.000
_cell.length_c   1.000
_cell.angle_alpha   90.00
_cell.angle_beta   90.00
_cell.angle_gamma   90.00
#
_symmetry.space_group_name_H-M   'P 1'
#
loop_
_entity.id
_entity.type
_entity.pdbx_description
1 polymer ?
#
loop_
_entity_poly.entity_id
_entity_poly.type
_entity_poly.pdbx_seq_one_letter_code
_entity_poly.pdbx_strand_id
1 'polypeptide(L)'
;MQHIIEGFLNFQKEIFPQRKELFRSLASSQNPKALFISCSDSRLVPELVTQQEPGQLFVIRNAGNIVPSFGPEPGGVSATIEYAVVALGVTDIVICGHSNCGAMKAIADSQPLDPMPAVAHWLHYADAAKAVVDKKTWDNPIDKVNAMVEENVIAQLNNIKTHPCVAVGLRNNALRLHGWVYDIESGEIRTLDKNSKTYVSLADNPQVHFE
;
A
#
# COMPACT_ATOMS: atom_id res chain seq x y z
N MET A 1 -7.45 -21.59 15.19
CA MET A 1 -6.70 -22.38 14.18
C MET A 1 -7.60 -23.31 13.38
N GLN A 2 -8.54 -24.03 14.03
CA GLN A 2 -9.39 -25.04 13.35
C GLN A 2 -10.08 -24.51 12.09
N HIS A 3 -10.74 -23.36 12.17
CA HIS A 3 -11.42 -22.75 11.02
C HIS A 3 -10.47 -22.38 9.85
N ILE A 4 -9.20 -22.04 10.14
CA ILE A 4 -8.20 -21.77 9.10
C ILE A 4 -7.80 -23.06 8.39
N ILE A 5 -7.64 -24.16 9.16
CA ILE A 5 -7.35 -25.48 8.61
C ILE A 5 -8.50 -25.95 7.72
N GLU A 6 -9.73 -25.83 8.19
CA GLU A 6 -10.94 -26.17 7.44
C GLU A 6 -11.04 -25.35 6.15
N GLY A 7 -10.73 -24.04 6.21
CA GLY A 7 -10.66 -23.18 5.03
C GLY A 7 -9.62 -23.66 4.01
N PHE A 8 -8.42 -24.02 4.46
CA PHE A 8 -7.40 -24.58 3.59
C PHE A 8 -7.80 -25.90 2.94
N LEU A 9 -8.38 -26.81 3.72
CA LEU A 9 -8.87 -28.10 3.20
C LEU A 9 -10.00 -27.92 2.17
N ASN A 10 -10.91 -26.97 2.43
CA ASN A 10 -11.95 -26.62 1.46
C ASN A 10 -11.34 -26.02 0.18
N PHE A 11 -10.36 -25.11 0.31
CA PHE A 11 -9.65 -24.58 -0.85
C PHE A 11 -9.03 -25.70 -1.68
N GLN A 12 -8.31 -26.63 -1.05
CA GLN A 12 -7.64 -27.72 -1.74
C GLN A 12 -8.61 -28.67 -2.46
N LYS A 13 -9.76 -28.96 -1.82
CA LYS A 13 -10.72 -29.94 -2.31
C LYS A 13 -11.70 -29.37 -3.33
N GLU A 14 -12.19 -28.14 -3.10
CA GLU A 14 -13.30 -27.58 -3.87
C GLU A 14 -12.84 -26.45 -4.82
N ILE A 15 -11.97 -25.54 -4.37
CA ILE A 15 -11.62 -24.34 -5.12
C ILE A 15 -10.44 -24.60 -6.08
N PHE A 16 -9.36 -25.21 -5.58
CA PHE A 16 -8.16 -25.46 -6.37
C PHE A 16 -8.43 -26.28 -7.65
N PRO A 17 -9.24 -27.37 -7.64
CA PRO A 17 -9.57 -28.11 -8.86
C PRO A 17 -10.23 -27.27 -9.95
N GLN A 18 -11.08 -26.31 -9.56
CA GLN A 18 -11.76 -25.39 -10.48
C GLN A 18 -10.80 -24.37 -11.12
N ARG A 19 -9.68 -24.09 -10.45
CA ARG A 19 -8.64 -23.14 -10.86
C ARG A 19 -7.32 -23.82 -11.26
N LYS A 20 -7.33 -25.11 -11.45
CA LYS A 20 -6.12 -25.92 -11.68
C LYS A 20 -5.26 -25.43 -12.83
N GLU A 21 -5.87 -25.00 -13.93
CA GLU A 21 -5.12 -24.51 -15.10
C GLU A 21 -4.44 -23.16 -14.80
N LEU A 22 -5.08 -22.27 -14.07
CA LEU A 22 -4.47 -21.02 -13.60
C LEU A 22 -3.22 -21.33 -12.74
N PHE A 23 -3.37 -22.14 -11.69
CA PHE A 23 -2.25 -22.46 -10.80
C PHE A 23 -1.14 -23.26 -11.51
N ARG A 24 -1.49 -24.08 -12.47
CA ARG A 24 -0.51 -24.79 -13.31
C ARG A 24 0.31 -23.81 -14.15
N SER A 25 -0.30 -22.79 -14.73
CA SER A 25 0.42 -21.76 -15.48
C SER A 25 1.31 -20.88 -14.58
N LEU A 26 0.89 -20.66 -13.32
CA LEU A 26 1.65 -19.88 -12.35
C LEU A 26 2.76 -20.68 -11.63
N ALA A 27 2.76 -21.99 -11.74
CA ALA A 27 3.71 -22.83 -11.00
C ALA A 27 5.19 -22.59 -11.39
N SER A 28 5.45 -22.11 -12.60
CA SER A 28 6.80 -21.89 -13.13
C SER A 28 7.14 -20.41 -13.35
N SER A 29 6.16 -19.51 -13.34
CA SER A 29 6.39 -18.09 -13.63
C SER A 29 5.28 -17.21 -13.05
N GLN A 30 5.61 -15.95 -12.79
CA GLN A 30 4.66 -14.88 -12.48
C GLN A 30 5.00 -13.65 -13.32
N ASN A 31 4.00 -12.84 -13.65
CA ASN A 31 4.19 -11.62 -14.42
C ASN A 31 3.21 -10.53 -13.92
N PRO A 32 3.34 -10.12 -12.66
CA PRO A 32 2.51 -9.06 -12.10
C PRO A 32 2.78 -7.74 -12.84
N LYS A 33 1.75 -6.95 -13.07
CA LYS A 33 1.88 -5.63 -13.70
C LYS A 33 2.06 -4.53 -12.68
N ALA A 34 1.61 -4.74 -11.46
CA ALA A 34 1.67 -3.75 -10.40
C ALA A 34 2.27 -4.30 -9.11
N LEU A 35 3.06 -3.46 -8.45
CA LEU A 35 3.40 -3.58 -7.04
C LEU A 35 2.35 -2.83 -6.23
N PHE A 36 1.67 -3.51 -5.32
CA PHE A 36 0.66 -2.94 -4.44
C PHE A 36 1.17 -2.90 -3.00
N ILE A 37 1.34 -1.71 -2.43
CA ILE A 37 1.84 -1.50 -1.06
C ILE A 37 0.68 -1.00 -0.20
N SER A 38 0.29 -1.79 0.80
CA SER A 38 -0.86 -1.47 1.64
C SER A 38 -0.64 -1.82 3.12
N CYS A 39 -1.63 -1.42 3.93
CA CYS A 39 -1.63 -1.80 5.33
C CYS A 39 -1.84 -3.30 5.53
N SER A 40 -1.28 -3.84 6.64
CA SER A 40 -1.56 -5.21 7.11
C SER A 40 -2.95 -5.35 7.75
N ASP A 41 -3.74 -4.28 7.80
CA ASP A 41 -5.12 -4.30 8.34
C ASP A 41 -5.94 -5.40 7.65
N SER A 42 -6.54 -6.27 8.46
CA SER A 42 -7.26 -7.46 7.96
C SER A 42 -8.49 -7.15 7.10
N ARG A 43 -8.98 -5.90 7.16
CA ARG A 43 -10.15 -5.43 6.39
C ARG A 43 -9.79 -5.00 4.96
N LEU A 44 -8.50 -4.77 4.66
CA LEU A 44 -8.02 -4.43 3.32
C LEU A 44 -7.33 -5.65 2.71
N VAL A 45 -7.93 -6.21 1.67
CA VAL A 45 -7.36 -7.33 0.89
C VAL A 45 -7.15 -6.83 -0.54
N PRO A 46 -5.90 -6.57 -0.95
CA PRO A 46 -5.58 -5.96 -2.26
C PRO A 46 -6.24 -6.66 -3.44
N GLU A 47 -6.14 -7.97 -3.52
CA GLU A 47 -6.69 -8.77 -4.61
C GLU A 47 -8.23 -8.69 -4.66
N LEU A 48 -8.88 -8.60 -3.49
CA LEU A 48 -10.33 -8.49 -3.41
C LEU A 48 -10.80 -7.11 -3.93
N VAL A 49 -10.19 -6.02 -3.44
CA VAL A 49 -10.63 -4.66 -3.80
C VAL A 49 -10.29 -4.28 -5.24
N THR A 50 -9.27 -4.92 -5.82
CA THR A 50 -8.87 -4.70 -7.22
C THR A 50 -9.41 -5.77 -8.17
N GLN A 51 -10.11 -6.79 -7.64
CA GLN A 51 -10.61 -7.96 -8.41
C GLN A 51 -9.51 -8.64 -9.24
N GLN A 52 -8.29 -8.71 -8.68
CA GLN A 52 -7.18 -9.35 -9.36
C GLN A 52 -7.05 -10.82 -8.97
N GLU A 53 -6.68 -11.63 -9.95
CA GLU A 53 -6.41 -13.06 -9.77
C GLU A 53 -4.99 -13.30 -9.21
N PRO A 54 -4.71 -14.46 -8.62
CA PRO A 54 -3.36 -14.84 -8.22
C PRO A 54 -2.33 -14.63 -9.35
N GLY A 55 -1.19 -14.02 -9.02
CA GLY A 55 -0.11 -13.74 -9.97
C GLY A 55 -0.21 -12.38 -10.68
N GLN A 56 -1.31 -11.65 -10.54
CA GLN A 56 -1.51 -10.35 -11.20
C GLN A 56 -0.99 -9.16 -10.40
N LEU A 57 -0.95 -9.28 -9.05
CA LEU A 57 -0.34 -8.28 -8.18
C LEU A 57 0.90 -8.85 -7.48
N PHE A 58 1.89 -8.01 -7.30
CA PHE A 58 2.97 -8.23 -6.34
C PHE A 58 2.70 -7.36 -5.12
N VAL A 59 2.60 -7.95 -3.92
CA VAL A 59 1.99 -7.26 -2.77
C VAL A 59 2.98 -7.12 -1.63
N ILE A 60 3.10 -5.89 -1.08
CA ILE A 60 3.72 -5.60 0.21
C ILE A 60 2.63 -5.18 1.18
N ARG A 61 2.61 -5.78 2.38
CA ARG A 61 1.72 -5.36 3.47
C ARG A 61 2.53 -5.15 4.74
N ASN A 62 2.33 -3.99 5.38
CA ASN A 62 2.97 -3.67 6.66
C ASN A 62 2.09 -2.71 7.48
N ALA A 63 2.43 -2.45 8.73
CA ALA A 63 1.67 -1.49 9.55
C ALA A 63 1.76 -0.09 8.94
N GLY A 64 0.61 0.44 8.47
CA GLY A 64 0.49 1.80 7.94
C GLY A 64 1.00 2.00 6.51
N ASN A 65 1.09 0.97 5.67
CA ASN A 65 1.56 1.07 4.28
C ASN A 65 2.88 1.87 4.11
N ILE A 66 3.79 1.70 5.06
CA ILE A 66 5.05 2.44 5.16
C ILE A 66 6.06 1.98 4.10
N VAL A 67 6.74 2.94 3.50
CA VAL A 67 7.92 2.74 2.64
C VAL A 67 9.08 3.54 3.23
N PRO A 68 10.08 2.91 3.82
CA PRO A 68 11.29 3.61 4.25
C PRO A 68 11.97 4.28 3.06
N SER A 69 12.55 5.48 3.26
CA SER A 69 13.47 6.05 2.29
C SER A 69 14.66 5.12 2.06
N PHE A 70 15.17 5.05 0.84
CA PHE A 70 16.35 4.25 0.54
C PHE A 70 17.56 4.73 1.35
N GLY A 71 18.23 3.82 2.03
CA GLY A 71 19.34 4.09 2.90
C GLY A 71 20.45 3.04 2.79
N PRO A 72 21.56 3.20 3.53
CA PRO A 72 22.72 2.30 3.46
C PRO A 72 22.40 0.88 3.92
N GLU A 73 21.37 0.69 4.74
CA GLU A 73 20.90 -0.61 5.20
C GLU A 73 19.47 -0.85 4.72
N PRO A 74 19.27 -1.28 3.48
CA PRO A 74 17.95 -1.52 2.92
C PRO A 74 17.28 -2.71 3.62
N GLY A 75 16.06 -2.50 4.10
CA GLY A 75 15.24 -3.55 4.71
C GLY A 75 14.41 -4.34 3.68
N GLY A 76 13.59 -5.25 4.18
CA GLY A 76 12.75 -6.12 3.34
C GLY A 76 11.82 -5.38 2.39
N VAL A 77 11.31 -4.19 2.77
CA VAL A 77 10.47 -3.37 1.88
C VAL A 77 11.28 -2.90 0.67
N SER A 78 12.48 -2.36 0.89
CA SER A 78 13.36 -1.88 -0.20
C SER A 78 13.78 -3.03 -1.12
N ALA A 79 14.15 -4.18 -0.57
CA ALA A 79 14.51 -5.37 -1.36
C ALA A 79 13.32 -5.86 -2.21
N THR A 80 12.10 -5.84 -1.66
CA THR A 80 10.89 -6.26 -2.38
C THR A 80 10.54 -5.27 -3.50
N ILE A 81 10.71 -3.96 -3.28
CA ILE A 81 10.54 -2.93 -4.32
C ILE A 81 11.52 -3.16 -5.47
N GLU A 82 12.79 -3.36 -5.15
CA GLU A 82 13.82 -3.62 -6.16
C GLU A 82 13.51 -4.88 -6.96
N TYR A 83 13.12 -5.96 -6.31
CA TYR A 83 12.73 -7.20 -6.98
C TYR A 83 11.52 -7.00 -7.91
N ALA A 84 10.50 -6.27 -7.47
CA ALA A 84 9.32 -5.98 -8.27
C ALA A 84 9.68 -5.18 -9.54
N VAL A 85 10.49 -4.13 -9.39
CA VAL A 85 10.83 -3.24 -10.51
C VAL A 85 11.86 -3.89 -11.45
N VAL A 86 12.93 -4.48 -10.91
CA VAL A 86 14.06 -4.94 -11.72
C VAL A 86 13.88 -6.36 -12.21
N ALA A 87 13.42 -7.27 -11.35
CA ALA A 87 13.31 -8.68 -11.71
C ALA A 87 11.96 -9.02 -12.35
N LEU A 88 10.85 -8.45 -11.84
CA LEU A 88 9.51 -8.72 -12.35
C LEU A 88 9.03 -7.71 -13.41
N GLY A 89 9.67 -6.54 -13.50
CA GLY A 89 9.35 -5.55 -14.51
C GLY A 89 7.95 -4.93 -14.35
N VAL A 90 7.50 -4.70 -13.10
CA VAL A 90 6.21 -4.03 -12.87
C VAL A 90 6.23 -2.62 -13.46
N THR A 91 5.12 -2.20 -14.04
CA THR A 91 4.98 -0.88 -14.67
C THR A 91 4.25 0.13 -13.79
N ASP A 92 3.65 -0.34 -12.71
CA ASP A 92 2.85 0.49 -11.82
C ASP A 92 3.17 0.16 -10.36
N ILE A 93 3.26 1.18 -9.52
CA ILE A 93 3.34 1.03 -8.07
C ILE A 93 2.19 1.80 -7.43
N VAL A 94 1.38 1.09 -6.65
CA VAL A 94 0.28 1.67 -5.88
C VAL A 94 0.67 1.71 -4.41
N ILE A 95 0.59 2.89 -3.79
CA ILE A 95 0.63 3.04 -2.33
C ILE A 95 -0.79 3.33 -1.86
N CYS A 96 -1.37 2.38 -1.12
CA CYS A 96 -2.76 2.43 -0.71
C CYS A 96 -2.90 2.53 0.82
N GLY A 97 -3.34 3.72 1.28
CA GLY A 97 -3.85 3.93 2.62
C GLY A 97 -5.31 3.49 2.74
N HIS A 98 -5.86 3.50 3.95
CA HIS A 98 -7.28 3.17 4.16
C HIS A 98 -7.88 3.96 5.32
N SER A 99 -9.19 4.17 5.29
CA SER A 99 -9.93 4.83 6.37
C SER A 99 -9.78 4.08 7.69
N ASN A 100 -9.79 4.81 8.81
CA ASN A 100 -9.68 4.26 10.16
C ASN A 100 -8.46 3.33 10.36
N CYS A 101 -7.31 3.70 9.79
CA CYS A 101 -6.05 2.97 9.96
C CYS A 101 -5.52 3.11 11.39
N GLY A 102 -5.34 1.97 12.08
CA GLY A 102 -4.86 1.97 13.47
C GLY A 102 -3.47 2.61 13.65
N ALA A 103 -2.56 2.40 12.70
CA ALA A 103 -1.22 3.01 12.71
C ALA A 103 -1.30 4.54 12.56
N MET A 104 -2.10 5.04 11.62
CA MET A 104 -2.28 6.48 11.41
C MET A 104 -3.05 7.14 12.56
N LYS A 105 -4.00 6.42 13.17
CA LYS A 105 -4.68 6.87 14.39
C LYS A 105 -3.71 7.02 15.56
N ALA A 106 -2.82 6.05 15.76
CA ALA A 106 -1.81 6.12 16.83
C ALA A 106 -0.90 7.36 16.69
N ILE A 107 -0.50 7.69 15.46
CA ILE A 107 0.30 8.89 15.16
C ILE A 107 -0.53 10.16 15.37
N ALA A 108 -1.74 10.25 14.82
CA ALA A 108 -2.60 11.43 14.90
C ALA A 108 -2.95 11.79 16.34
N ASP A 109 -3.25 10.78 17.15
CA ASP A 109 -3.62 10.94 18.56
C ASP A 109 -2.39 11.04 19.49
N SER A 110 -1.17 10.95 18.96
CA SER A 110 0.08 10.89 19.74
C SER A 110 0.03 9.83 20.85
N GLN A 111 -0.49 8.65 20.52
CA GLN A 111 -0.63 7.56 21.49
C GLN A 111 0.74 7.10 21.99
N PRO A 112 0.91 6.81 23.28
CA PRO A 112 2.15 6.24 23.81
C PRO A 112 2.35 4.84 23.23
N LEU A 113 3.52 4.61 22.62
CA LEU A 113 3.89 3.33 21.99
C LEU A 113 5.00 2.58 22.76
N ASP A 114 5.26 2.96 24.02
CA ASP A 114 6.27 2.33 24.85
C ASP A 114 6.15 0.80 24.94
N PRO A 115 4.95 0.21 25.00
CA PRO A 115 4.78 -1.25 24.97
C PRO A 115 5.11 -1.90 23.62
N MET A 116 5.28 -1.11 22.56
CA MET A 116 5.48 -1.56 21.18
C MET A 116 6.68 -0.85 20.52
N PRO A 117 7.91 -1.01 21.01
CA PRO A 117 9.05 -0.24 20.54
C PRO A 117 9.38 -0.45 19.06
N ALA A 118 9.12 -1.64 18.51
CA ALA A 118 9.28 -1.90 17.08
C ALA A 118 8.27 -1.12 16.24
N VAL A 119 7.01 -1.01 16.69
CA VAL A 119 5.98 -0.18 16.03
C VAL A 119 6.34 1.29 16.13
N ALA A 120 6.75 1.77 17.31
CA ALA A 120 7.19 3.14 17.52
C ALA A 120 8.30 3.52 16.53
N HIS A 121 9.36 2.69 16.46
CA HIS A 121 10.45 2.90 15.51
C HIS A 121 9.98 2.88 14.05
N TRP A 122 9.12 1.94 13.69
CA TRP A 122 8.58 1.80 12.34
C TRP A 122 7.77 3.03 11.89
N LEU A 123 6.94 3.57 12.76
CA LEU A 123 6.06 4.69 12.42
C LEU A 123 6.80 6.02 12.23
N HIS A 124 8.08 6.15 12.64
CA HIS A 124 8.91 7.33 12.32
C HIS A 124 9.05 7.61 10.82
N TYR A 125 8.89 6.62 9.97
CA TYR A 125 8.85 6.84 8.52
C TYR A 125 7.63 7.64 8.04
N ALA A 126 6.68 7.91 8.93
CA ALA A 126 5.53 8.81 8.70
C ALA A 126 5.67 10.18 9.39
N ASP A 127 6.83 10.52 9.99
CA ASP A 127 7.03 11.78 10.71
C ASP A 127 6.81 13.01 9.80
N ALA A 128 7.15 12.92 8.52
CA ALA A 128 6.89 13.99 7.57
C ALA A 128 5.38 14.27 7.42
N ALA A 129 4.56 13.22 7.32
CA ALA A 129 3.11 13.34 7.28
C ALA A 129 2.55 13.93 8.59
N LYS A 130 3.04 13.43 9.74
CA LYS A 130 2.68 13.97 11.06
C LYS A 130 2.97 15.45 11.16
N ALA A 131 4.15 15.89 10.74
CA ALA A 131 4.53 17.31 10.81
C ALA A 131 3.61 18.21 9.97
N VAL A 132 3.08 17.73 8.84
CA VAL A 132 2.10 18.46 8.01
C VAL A 132 0.75 18.54 8.72
N VAL A 133 0.25 17.40 9.22
CA VAL A 133 -1.06 17.32 9.89
C VAL A 133 -1.10 18.17 11.17
N ASP A 134 -0.02 18.18 11.95
CA ASP A 134 0.07 18.94 13.20
C ASP A 134 0.17 20.47 13.00
N LYS A 135 0.33 20.96 11.77
CA LYS A 135 0.28 22.39 11.45
C LYS A 135 -1.14 22.96 11.42
N LYS A 136 -2.16 22.10 11.35
CA LYS A 136 -3.56 22.50 11.34
C LYS A 136 -4.22 22.18 12.68
N THR A 137 -5.18 23.00 13.09
CA THR A 137 -6.13 22.68 14.15
C THR A 137 -7.26 21.83 13.58
N TRP A 138 -7.71 20.87 14.36
CA TRP A 138 -8.74 19.91 13.93
C TRP A 138 -9.88 19.92 14.96
N ASP A 139 -11.06 20.30 14.53
CA ASP A 139 -12.26 20.28 15.37
C ASP A 139 -12.79 18.87 15.58
N ASN A 140 -12.57 17.98 14.59
CA ASN A 140 -13.01 16.59 14.62
C ASN A 140 -11.79 15.66 14.60
N PRO A 141 -11.60 14.76 15.59
CA PRO A 141 -10.52 13.78 15.60
C PRO A 141 -10.53 12.82 14.39
N ILE A 142 -11.70 12.51 13.83
CA ILE A 142 -11.81 11.64 12.65
C ILE A 142 -11.16 12.32 11.44
N ASP A 143 -11.40 13.62 11.26
CA ASP A 143 -10.82 14.37 10.14
C ASP A 143 -9.29 14.46 10.26
N LYS A 144 -8.77 14.56 11.49
CA LYS A 144 -7.31 14.50 11.74
C LYS A 144 -6.73 13.13 11.32
N VAL A 145 -7.42 12.04 11.66
CA VAL A 145 -6.97 10.69 11.27
C VAL A 145 -7.04 10.51 9.75
N ASN A 146 -8.09 10.99 9.10
CA ASN A 146 -8.24 10.93 7.66
C ASN A 146 -7.12 11.73 6.95
N ALA A 147 -6.85 12.94 7.43
CA ALA A 147 -5.73 13.73 6.92
C ALA A 147 -4.38 13.03 7.15
N MET A 148 -4.19 12.35 8.29
CA MET A 148 -2.98 11.57 8.56
C MET A 148 -2.82 10.40 7.57
N VAL A 149 -3.91 9.73 7.18
CA VAL A 149 -3.90 8.68 6.14
C VAL A 149 -3.48 9.26 4.79
N GLU A 150 -4.07 10.38 4.38
CA GLU A 150 -3.79 11.04 3.10
C GLU A 150 -2.34 11.54 3.02
N GLU A 151 -1.89 12.27 4.03
CA GLU A 151 -0.51 12.79 4.10
C GLU A 151 0.52 11.66 4.21
N ASN A 152 0.18 10.56 4.88
CA ASN A 152 1.05 9.39 4.92
C ASN A 152 1.24 8.80 3.51
N VAL A 153 0.19 8.64 2.72
CA VAL A 153 0.33 8.16 1.32
C VAL A 153 1.26 9.09 0.53
N ILE A 154 1.12 10.41 0.67
CA ILE A 154 2.01 11.40 0.03
C ILE A 154 3.46 11.23 0.50
N ALA A 155 3.68 11.08 1.81
CA ALA A 155 5.01 10.88 2.36
C ALA A 155 5.66 9.60 1.81
N GLN A 156 4.92 8.50 1.75
CA GLN A 156 5.43 7.24 1.23
C GLN A 156 5.69 7.28 -0.29
N LEU A 157 4.89 8.03 -1.06
CA LEU A 157 5.16 8.31 -2.47
C LEU A 157 6.47 9.08 -2.66
N ASN A 158 6.80 9.98 -1.75
CA ASN A 158 8.10 10.68 -1.78
C ASN A 158 9.25 9.76 -1.35
N ASN A 159 9.04 8.93 -0.35
CA ASN A 159 10.04 7.98 0.11
C ASN A 159 10.40 6.95 -0.96
N ILE A 160 9.41 6.39 -1.67
CA ILE A 160 9.66 5.37 -2.70
C ILE A 160 10.51 5.92 -3.86
N LYS A 161 10.38 7.20 -4.20
CA LYS A 161 11.19 7.86 -5.24
C LYS A 161 12.68 7.92 -4.91
N THR A 162 13.06 7.75 -3.65
CA THR A 162 14.47 7.68 -3.24
C THR A 162 15.14 6.36 -3.62
N HIS A 163 14.36 5.31 -3.95
CA HIS A 163 14.89 4.02 -4.39
C HIS A 163 15.47 4.13 -5.81
N PRO A 164 16.73 3.74 -6.04
CA PRO A 164 17.40 3.91 -7.33
C PRO A 164 16.65 3.30 -8.51
N CYS A 165 16.09 2.08 -8.35
CA CYS A 165 15.34 1.41 -9.40
C CYS A 165 14.06 2.17 -9.77
N VAL A 166 13.36 2.74 -8.78
CA VAL A 166 12.16 3.56 -8.99
C VAL A 166 12.52 4.88 -9.68
N ALA A 167 13.55 5.57 -9.21
CA ALA A 167 14.02 6.82 -9.81
C ALA A 167 14.39 6.65 -11.30
N VAL A 168 15.05 5.56 -11.65
CA VAL A 168 15.38 5.22 -13.05
C VAL A 168 14.10 4.89 -13.84
N GLY A 169 13.20 4.10 -13.28
CA GLY A 169 11.92 3.73 -13.93
C GLY A 169 11.06 4.94 -14.26
N LEU A 170 10.91 5.87 -13.32
CA LEU A 170 10.17 7.13 -13.52
C LEU A 170 10.82 8.01 -14.57
N ARG A 171 12.15 8.19 -14.53
CA ARG A 171 12.88 9.01 -15.49
C ARG A 171 12.73 8.50 -16.93
N ASN A 172 12.63 7.19 -17.10
CA ASN A 172 12.50 6.55 -18.40
C ASN A 172 11.03 6.38 -18.84
N ASN A 173 10.06 6.89 -18.09
CA ASN A 173 8.62 6.67 -18.30
C ASN A 173 8.23 5.19 -18.38
N ALA A 174 8.99 4.32 -17.72
CA ALA A 174 8.74 2.88 -17.64
C ALA A 174 7.95 2.49 -16.38
N LEU A 175 7.76 3.42 -15.45
CA LEU A 175 7.09 3.21 -14.18
C LEU A 175 6.15 4.36 -13.87
N ARG A 176 5.00 4.07 -13.26
CA ARG A 176 4.02 5.05 -12.76
C ARG A 176 3.78 4.84 -11.28
N LEU A 177 3.54 5.94 -10.55
CA LEU A 177 3.19 5.91 -9.14
C LEU A 177 1.74 6.34 -8.94
N HIS A 178 1.03 5.60 -8.10
CA HIS A 178 -0.35 5.87 -7.74
C HIS A 178 -0.47 5.99 -6.21
N GLY A 179 -1.12 7.04 -5.74
CA GLY A 179 -1.45 7.22 -4.33
C GLY A 179 -2.94 7.04 -4.12
N TRP A 180 -3.35 5.98 -3.43
CA TRP A 180 -4.75 5.65 -3.21
C TRP A 180 -5.12 5.71 -1.73
N VAL A 181 -6.38 6.04 -1.47
CA VAL A 181 -7.02 5.90 -0.16
C VAL A 181 -8.32 5.13 -0.34
N TYR A 182 -8.38 3.96 0.28
CA TYR A 182 -9.56 3.09 0.29
C TYR A 182 -10.44 3.40 1.51
N ASP A 183 -11.68 3.70 1.28
CA ASP A 183 -12.68 3.81 2.34
C ASP A 183 -13.32 2.45 2.59
N ILE A 184 -13.16 1.93 3.82
CA ILE A 184 -13.62 0.58 4.20
C ILE A 184 -15.15 0.52 4.26
N GLU A 185 -15.81 1.62 4.63
CA GLU A 185 -17.26 1.64 4.83
C GLU A 185 -18.02 1.73 3.50
N SER A 186 -17.58 2.61 2.63
CA SER A 186 -18.23 2.84 1.32
C SER A 186 -17.71 1.95 0.20
N GLY A 187 -16.50 1.41 0.33
CA GLY A 187 -15.80 0.71 -0.76
C GLY A 187 -15.18 1.65 -1.79
N GLU A 188 -15.27 2.96 -1.59
CA GLU A 188 -14.71 3.96 -2.50
C GLU A 188 -13.17 3.96 -2.45
N ILE A 189 -12.56 4.16 -3.62
CA ILE A 189 -11.13 4.48 -3.73
C ILE A 189 -10.99 5.89 -4.27
N ARG A 190 -10.23 6.72 -3.54
CA ARG A 190 -9.79 8.04 -4.01
C ARG A 190 -8.34 7.99 -4.42
N THR A 191 -8.00 8.63 -5.53
CA THR A 191 -6.65 8.72 -6.08
C THR A 191 -6.09 10.13 -5.94
N LEU A 192 -4.80 10.23 -5.63
CA LEU A 192 -4.10 11.52 -5.56
C LEU A 192 -3.82 12.04 -6.97
N ASP A 193 -4.38 13.18 -7.30
CA ASP A 193 -4.08 13.88 -8.54
C ASP A 193 -2.81 14.73 -8.39
N LYS A 194 -1.84 14.49 -9.26
CA LYS A 194 -0.55 15.21 -9.33
C LYS A 194 -0.72 16.72 -9.49
N ASN A 195 -1.67 17.15 -10.30
CA ASN A 195 -1.82 18.56 -10.68
C ASN A 195 -2.51 19.38 -9.59
N SER A 196 -3.64 18.89 -9.09
CA SER A 196 -4.39 19.56 -8.03
C SER A 196 -3.80 19.29 -6.63
N LYS A 197 -3.01 18.22 -6.47
CA LYS A 197 -2.51 17.70 -5.18
C LYS A 197 -3.65 17.38 -4.20
N THR A 198 -4.80 17.00 -4.72
CA THR A 198 -5.99 16.60 -3.97
C THR A 198 -6.39 15.19 -4.32
N TYR A 199 -7.15 14.56 -3.43
CA TYR A 199 -7.72 13.25 -3.69
C TYR A 199 -9.06 13.39 -4.43
N VAL A 200 -9.21 12.67 -5.53
CA VAL A 200 -10.41 12.61 -6.36
C VAL A 200 -10.92 11.18 -6.45
N SER A 201 -12.21 10.99 -6.73
CA SER A 201 -12.77 9.65 -6.94
C SER A 201 -12.04 8.92 -8.07
N LEU A 202 -11.54 7.72 -7.81
CA LEU A 202 -10.88 6.90 -8.83
C LEU A 202 -11.90 6.43 -9.90
N ALA A 203 -13.15 6.18 -9.51
CA ALA A 203 -14.20 5.75 -10.43
C ALA A 203 -14.49 6.81 -11.50
N ASP A 204 -14.45 8.09 -11.10
CA ASP A 204 -14.69 9.22 -12.04
C ASP A 204 -13.41 9.63 -12.79
N ASN A 205 -12.24 9.25 -12.29
CA ASN A 205 -10.94 9.68 -12.81
C ASN A 205 -9.95 8.50 -12.95
N PRO A 206 -10.29 7.45 -13.73
CA PRO A 206 -9.50 6.21 -13.75
C PRO A 206 -8.11 6.33 -14.35
N GLN A 207 -7.81 7.42 -15.08
CA GLN A 207 -6.50 7.68 -15.69
C GLN A 207 -5.57 8.51 -14.81
N VAL A 208 -6.05 9.01 -13.65
CA VAL A 208 -5.25 9.87 -12.77
C VAL A 208 -4.21 9.04 -12.04
N HIS A 209 -2.97 9.51 -12.07
CA HIS A 209 -1.85 8.95 -11.33
C HIS A 209 -0.98 10.07 -10.77
N PHE A 210 -0.11 9.74 -9.80
CA PHE A 210 0.75 10.72 -9.13
C PHE A 210 1.98 11.09 -9.98
N GLU A 211 2.67 10.10 -10.56
CA GLU A 211 3.83 10.25 -11.48
C GLU A 211 3.89 9.12 -12.48
#